data_b69f314b1939fe5c66d7b7bf6055a736
#
_entry.id   b69f314b1939fe5c66d7b7bf6055a736
#
_cell.length_a   1.000
_cell.length_b   1.000
_cell.length_c   1.000
_cell.angle_alpha   90.00
_cell.angle_beta   90.00
_cell.angle_gamma   90.00
#
_symmetry.space_group_name_H-M   'P 1'
#
loop_
_entity.id
_entity.type
_entity.pdbx_description
1 polymer ?
#
loop_
_entity_poly.entity_id
_entity_poly.type
_entity_poly.pdbx_seq_one_letter_code
_entity_poly.pdbx_strand_id
1 'polypeptide(L)'
;MSNKQNKSRRNAIQQMLVATAGMSMFSLPSCAQIKSIDASANKDLSPFMLSPMQPLQPGPGGLDIRTWVRSSQTNMQYSCVEFAVAAKKMGPEPHYHQSLDELMYVLDGTATVMVEDTIYEIPAGGWHFRPRGKVHTFFNNTDKPFRGIDMYFNQNFEDYFEEIFHKIIPAMQKDNLTMSDPAIAKQMHALHEKFGLVGFPEKRKPIMEKYGLW
;
A
#
# COMPACT_ATOMS: atom_id res chain seq x y z
N MET A 1 -15.58 48.27 6.57
CA MET A 1 -15.66 47.96 5.13
C MET A 1 -15.67 46.45 4.87
N SER A 2 -16.53 45.67 5.54
CA SER A 2 -16.49 44.18 5.43
C SER A 2 -17.85 43.53 5.09
N ASN A 3 -18.88 44.28 4.64
CA ASN A 3 -20.21 43.70 4.46
C ASN A 3 -20.73 43.72 2.99
N LYS A 4 -19.92 44.16 2.02
CA LYS A 4 -20.30 44.17 0.59
C LYS A 4 -19.81 42.96 -0.24
N GLN A 5 -18.77 42.27 0.21
CA GLN A 5 -18.23 41.11 -0.54
C GLN A 5 -19.01 39.81 -0.34
N ASN A 6 -19.74 39.65 0.76
CA ASN A 6 -20.50 38.42 1.04
C ASN A 6 -21.86 38.34 0.32
N LYS A 7 -22.42 39.45 -0.14
CA LYS A 7 -23.69 39.48 -0.91
C LYS A 7 -23.46 39.10 -2.39
N SER A 8 -22.30 39.39 -2.95
CA SER A 8 -21.99 39.08 -4.36
C SER A 8 -21.81 37.57 -4.62
N ARG A 9 -21.25 36.83 -3.67
CA ARG A 9 -21.07 35.35 -3.84
C ARG A 9 -22.36 34.55 -3.68
N ARG A 10 -23.31 34.98 -2.91
CA ARG A 10 -24.64 34.37 -2.75
C ARG A 10 -25.53 34.55 -3.97
N ASN A 11 -25.44 35.66 -4.68
CA ASN A 11 -26.24 35.93 -5.87
C ASN A 11 -25.73 35.22 -7.12
N ALA A 12 -24.43 34.87 -7.17
CA ALA A 12 -23.87 34.12 -8.30
C ALA A 12 -24.33 32.63 -8.31
N ILE A 13 -24.66 32.06 -7.15
CA ILE A 13 -25.12 30.67 -7.04
C ILE A 13 -26.63 30.55 -7.37
N GLN A 14 -27.43 31.59 -7.19
CA GLN A 14 -28.87 31.56 -7.48
C GLN A 14 -29.25 31.84 -8.95
N GLN A 15 -28.35 32.37 -9.77
CA GLN A 15 -28.63 32.67 -11.19
C GLN A 15 -28.30 31.54 -12.16
N MET A 16 -27.76 30.40 -11.71
CA MET A 16 -27.49 29.24 -12.58
C MET A 16 -28.61 28.19 -12.63
N LEU A 17 -29.78 28.46 -12.08
CA LEU A 17 -30.86 27.47 -11.95
C LEU A 17 -32.12 27.73 -12.78
N VAL A 18 -32.11 28.70 -13.70
CA VAL A 18 -33.26 28.93 -14.60
C VAL A 18 -32.77 29.26 -16.01
N ALA A 19 -32.58 28.26 -16.84
CA ALA A 19 -32.76 28.24 -18.31
C ALA A 19 -32.30 26.89 -18.85
N THR A 20 -33.24 26.02 -19.18
CA THR A 20 -33.43 25.45 -20.54
C THR A 20 -34.41 24.30 -20.43
N ALA A 21 -35.68 24.62 -20.71
CA ALA A 21 -36.61 23.66 -21.27
C ALA A 21 -36.45 23.74 -22.80
N GLY A 22 -35.85 22.71 -23.39
CA GLY A 22 -35.72 22.54 -24.83
C GLY A 22 -35.54 21.06 -25.12
N MET A 23 -36.63 20.40 -25.55
CA MET A 23 -36.63 19.00 -25.99
C MET A 23 -35.66 18.78 -27.14
N SER A 24 -34.77 17.81 -26.97
CA SER A 24 -34.17 17.04 -28.09
C SER A 24 -34.00 15.62 -27.62
N MET A 25 -34.80 14.69 -28.15
CA MET A 25 -34.60 13.27 -27.99
C MET A 25 -33.33 12.85 -28.72
N PHE A 26 -32.25 12.68 -27.97
CA PHE A 26 -31.13 11.85 -28.38
C PHE A 26 -31.08 10.64 -27.45
N SER A 27 -31.23 9.46 -28.04
CA SER A 27 -31.01 8.17 -27.40
C SER A 27 -29.58 8.07 -26.94
N LEU A 28 -29.36 8.21 -25.65
CA LEU A 28 -28.07 7.95 -25.02
C LEU A 28 -27.81 6.44 -24.98
N PRO A 29 -26.56 5.97 -25.29
CA PRO A 29 -26.21 4.58 -25.09
C PRO A 29 -26.29 4.26 -23.59
N SER A 30 -26.84 3.07 -23.32
CA SER A 30 -27.01 2.47 -22.00
C SER A 30 -25.83 2.81 -21.05
N CYS A 31 -26.13 3.58 -20.02
CA CYS A 31 -25.24 3.72 -18.88
C CYS A 31 -24.93 2.33 -18.34
N ALA A 32 -23.68 1.91 -18.42
CA ALA A 32 -23.19 0.77 -17.68
C ALA A 32 -23.61 0.96 -16.21
N GLN A 33 -24.41 0.04 -15.69
CA GLN A 33 -24.79 0.02 -14.28
C GLN A 33 -23.50 0.02 -13.45
N ILE A 34 -23.22 1.15 -12.83
CA ILE A 34 -22.32 1.16 -11.68
C ILE A 34 -22.98 0.23 -10.68
N LYS A 35 -22.42 -0.97 -10.49
CA LYS A 35 -22.84 -1.86 -9.42
C LYS A 35 -22.74 -1.03 -8.14
N SER A 36 -23.90 -0.70 -7.57
CA SER A 36 -23.98 -0.12 -6.24
C SER A 36 -23.16 -1.04 -5.32
N ILE A 37 -22.15 -0.49 -4.67
CA ILE A 37 -21.46 -1.16 -3.57
C ILE A 37 -22.57 -1.51 -2.59
N ASP A 38 -22.72 -2.80 -2.34
CA ASP A 38 -23.80 -3.34 -1.51
C ASP A 38 -23.66 -2.75 -0.09
N ALA A 39 -24.53 -1.81 0.25
CA ALA A 39 -24.56 -1.13 1.56
C ALA A 39 -24.86 -2.11 2.71
N SER A 40 -25.16 -3.38 2.41
CA SER A 40 -25.42 -4.43 3.41
C SER A 40 -24.18 -4.91 4.19
N ALA A 41 -22.97 -4.50 3.77
CA ALA A 41 -21.73 -4.90 4.42
C ALA A 41 -21.17 -3.87 5.43
N ASN A 42 -21.86 -2.76 5.67
CA ASN A 42 -21.40 -1.74 6.62
C ASN A 42 -21.68 -2.21 8.05
N LYS A 43 -20.77 -3.02 8.64
CA LYS A 43 -20.73 -3.24 10.08
C LYS A 43 -20.48 -1.90 10.76
N ASP A 44 -21.24 -1.60 11.81
CA ASP A 44 -20.90 -0.47 12.68
C ASP A 44 -19.48 -0.65 13.20
N LEU A 45 -18.60 0.29 12.88
CA LEU A 45 -17.22 0.29 13.35
C LEU A 45 -17.19 0.77 14.80
N SER A 46 -16.45 0.07 15.65
CA SER A 46 -16.20 0.49 17.01
C SER A 46 -14.84 1.17 17.12
N PRO A 47 -14.73 2.28 17.85
CA PRO A 47 -13.43 2.90 18.12
C PRO A 47 -12.56 1.94 18.94
N PHE A 48 -11.26 1.95 18.66
CA PHE A 48 -10.26 1.19 19.42
C PHE A 48 -9.00 1.99 19.63
N MET A 49 -8.22 1.64 20.65
CA MET A 49 -6.91 2.20 20.94
C MET A 49 -5.88 1.08 20.87
N LEU A 50 -4.77 1.35 20.20
CA LEU A 50 -3.60 0.47 20.19
C LEU A 50 -2.56 1.03 21.14
N SER A 51 -2.15 0.22 22.13
CA SER A 51 -1.11 0.63 23.07
C SER A 51 0.26 0.72 22.39
N PRO A 52 1.13 1.65 22.82
CA PRO A 52 2.51 1.70 22.34
C PRO A 52 3.22 0.35 22.56
N MET A 53 4.01 -0.05 21.57
CA MET A 53 4.88 -1.23 21.66
C MET A 53 6.33 -0.81 21.47
N GLN A 54 7.26 -1.68 21.86
CA GLN A 54 8.67 -1.47 21.56
C GLN A 54 8.88 -1.36 20.05
N PRO A 55 9.80 -0.48 19.59
CA PRO A 55 10.13 -0.36 18.18
C PRO A 55 10.45 -1.71 17.55
N LEU A 56 9.81 -2.00 16.42
CA LEU A 56 10.07 -3.21 15.66
C LEU A 56 11.53 -3.25 15.23
N GLN A 57 12.18 -4.41 15.31
CA GLN A 57 13.55 -4.62 14.84
C GLN A 57 13.53 -5.50 13.60
N PRO A 58 14.51 -5.34 12.68
CA PRO A 58 14.65 -6.28 11.57
C PRO A 58 14.86 -7.71 12.09
N GLY A 59 14.12 -8.66 11.51
CA GLY A 59 14.27 -10.08 11.80
C GLY A 59 15.55 -10.69 11.21
N PRO A 60 15.77 -12.01 11.38
CA PRO A 60 16.98 -12.70 10.90
C PRO A 60 17.24 -12.55 9.40
N GLY A 61 16.19 -12.40 8.60
CA GLY A 61 16.27 -12.13 7.16
C GLY A 61 16.51 -10.67 6.79
N GLY A 62 16.72 -9.78 7.78
CA GLY A 62 16.90 -8.35 7.58
C GLY A 62 15.61 -7.56 7.37
N LEU A 63 14.46 -8.22 7.45
CA LEU A 63 13.12 -7.64 7.38
C LEU A 63 12.24 -8.30 8.44
N ASP A 64 11.32 -7.51 9.03
CA ASP A 64 10.24 -8.02 9.86
C ASP A 64 9.02 -7.11 9.76
N ILE A 65 7.85 -7.63 10.15
CA ILE A 65 6.57 -6.93 10.08
C ILE A 65 5.77 -7.05 11.39
N ARG A 66 4.85 -6.09 11.57
CA ARG A 66 3.85 -6.11 12.62
C ARG A 66 2.55 -5.50 12.11
N THR A 67 1.48 -6.27 12.13
CA THR A 67 0.15 -5.74 11.78
C THR A 67 -0.41 -4.92 12.94
N TRP A 68 -0.65 -3.63 12.71
CA TRP A 68 -1.28 -2.72 13.67
C TRP A 68 -2.79 -2.68 13.51
N VAL A 69 -3.27 -2.52 12.28
CA VAL A 69 -4.71 -2.44 11.98
C VAL A 69 -5.03 -3.42 10.87
N ARG A 70 -6.02 -4.28 11.11
CA ARG A 70 -6.51 -5.23 10.10
C ARG A 70 -7.64 -4.61 9.28
N SER A 71 -7.73 -4.95 8.04
CA SER A 71 -8.82 -4.55 7.14
C SER A 71 -10.21 -4.92 7.69
N SER A 72 -10.31 -6.03 8.39
CA SER A 72 -11.56 -6.45 9.07
C SER A 72 -12.03 -5.49 10.17
N GLN A 73 -11.14 -4.63 10.69
CA GLN A 73 -11.46 -3.61 11.69
C GLN A 73 -11.88 -2.28 11.07
N THR A 74 -11.74 -2.14 9.74
CA THR A 74 -12.00 -0.90 9.00
C THR A 74 -13.02 -1.08 7.87
N ASN A 75 -13.84 -2.13 7.90
CA ASN A 75 -14.74 -2.50 6.81
C ASN A 75 -14.02 -2.59 5.45
N MET A 76 -12.84 -3.21 5.43
CA MET A 76 -11.99 -3.40 4.25
C MET A 76 -11.48 -2.10 3.61
N GLN A 77 -11.57 -0.96 4.31
CA GLN A 77 -11.10 0.32 3.76
C GLN A 77 -9.58 0.38 3.71
N TYR A 78 -8.91 -0.04 4.79
CA TYR A 78 -7.46 -0.08 4.88
C TYR A 78 -6.99 -1.05 5.96
N SER A 79 -5.71 -1.42 5.86
CA SER A 79 -4.93 -2.01 6.95
C SER A 79 -3.63 -1.23 7.18
N CYS A 80 -2.97 -1.44 8.34
CA CYS A 80 -1.69 -0.81 8.66
C CYS A 80 -0.70 -1.87 9.10
N VAL A 81 0.45 -1.93 8.45
CA VAL A 81 1.55 -2.84 8.77
C VAL A 81 2.81 -2.04 9.02
N GLU A 82 3.37 -2.15 10.22
CA GLU A 82 4.73 -1.65 10.51
C GLU A 82 5.73 -2.63 9.93
N PHE A 83 6.83 -2.11 9.40
CA PHE A 83 7.96 -2.91 8.92
C PHE A 83 9.27 -2.30 9.40
N ALA A 84 10.27 -3.18 9.59
CA ALA A 84 11.64 -2.80 9.93
C ALA A 84 12.60 -3.43 8.93
N VAL A 85 13.57 -2.64 8.43
CA VAL A 85 14.49 -3.01 7.36
C VAL A 85 15.93 -2.75 7.81
N ALA A 86 16.76 -3.79 7.79
CA ALA A 86 18.17 -3.69 8.15
C ALA A 86 18.95 -2.78 7.18
N ALA A 87 20.12 -2.32 7.62
CA ALA A 87 21.05 -1.56 6.79
C ALA A 87 21.41 -2.31 5.50
N LYS A 88 21.47 -1.60 4.38
CA LYS A 88 21.81 -2.15 3.04
C LYS A 88 20.95 -3.35 2.61
N LYS A 89 19.73 -3.40 3.09
CA LYS A 89 18.80 -4.50 2.79
C LYS A 89 17.86 -4.16 1.64
N MET A 90 17.81 -5.05 0.64
CA MET A 90 16.76 -5.04 -0.37
C MET A 90 15.42 -5.43 0.25
N GLY A 91 14.39 -4.64 0.00
CA GLY A 91 13.00 -4.95 0.34
C GLY A 91 12.39 -6.02 -0.59
N PRO A 92 11.11 -5.91 -0.93
CA PRO A 92 10.46 -6.81 -1.88
C PRO A 92 11.11 -6.68 -3.27
N GLU A 93 10.92 -7.69 -4.12
CA GLU A 93 11.25 -7.52 -5.54
C GLU A 93 10.40 -6.40 -6.16
N PRO A 94 10.86 -5.75 -7.25
CA PRO A 94 10.02 -4.83 -8.00
C PRO A 94 8.71 -5.49 -8.41
N HIS A 95 7.58 -4.83 -8.13
CA HIS A 95 6.24 -5.36 -8.38
C HIS A 95 5.23 -4.22 -8.55
N TYR A 96 4.04 -4.54 -9.02
CA TYR A 96 2.88 -3.67 -8.92
C TYR A 96 1.66 -4.43 -8.41
N HIS A 97 0.72 -3.71 -7.83
CA HIS A 97 -0.58 -4.22 -7.44
C HIS A 97 -1.64 -3.88 -8.48
N GLN A 98 -2.53 -4.82 -8.78
CA GLN A 98 -3.62 -4.61 -9.74
C GLN A 98 -4.73 -3.71 -9.16
N SER A 99 -5.02 -3.80 -7.86
CA SER A 99 -6.17 -3.13 -7.23
C SER A 99 -5.85 -2.43 -5.89
N LEU A 100 -4.63 -2.54 -5.39
CA LEU A 100 -4.20 -2.01 -4.10
C LEU A 100 -3.40 -0.72 -4.30
N ASP A 101 -3.72 0.31 -3.53
CA ASP A 101 -2.89 1.49 -3.35
C ASP A 101 -2.17 1.42 -2.01
N GLU A 102 -0.95 1.95 -1.95
CA GLU A 102 -0.12 1.95 -0.75
C GLU A 102 0.29 3.37 -0.34
N LEU A 103 0.32 3.62 0.96
CA LEU A 103 0.83 4.86 1.53
C LEU A 103 1.82 4.55 2.65
N MET A 104 3.09 4.87 2.41
CA MET A 104 4.17 4.71 3.38
C MET A 104 4.29 5.95 4.26
N TYR A 105 4.56 5.73 5.55
CA TYR A 105 5.06 6.73 6.48
C TYR A 105 6.33 6.22 7.15
N VAL A 106 7.43 6.97 7.08
CA VAL A 106 8.69 6.58 7.69
C VAL A 106 8.73 7.03 9.15
N LEU A 107 8.85 6.07 10.07
CA LEU A 107 8.90 6.30 11.52
C LEU A 107 10.30 6.68 11.99
N ASP A 108 11.33 6.03 11.44
CA ASP A 108 12.73 6.19 11.84
C ASP A 108 13.65 5.82 10.68
N GLY A 109 14.81 6.47 10.58
CA GLY A 109 15.77 6.27 9.50
C GLY A 109 15.34 6.91 8.18
N THR A 110 15.74 6.30 7.06
CA THR A 110 15.42 6.76 5.70
C THR A 110 15.11 5.57 4.81
N ALA A 111 13.95 5.59 4.19
CA ALA A 111 13.57 4.62 3.16
C ALA A 111 13.97 5.13 1.77
N THR A 112 14.53 4.26 0.95
CA THR A 112 14.69 4.51 -0.49
C THR A 112 13.57 3.79 -1.23
N VAL A 113 12.70 4.53 -1.90
CA VAL A 113 11.59 3.99 -2.71
C VAL A 113 11.88 4.23 -4.18
N MET A 114 11.72 3.19 -4.99
CA MET A 114 11.78 3.28 -6.44
C MET A 114 10.36 3.08 -7.00
N VAL A 115 9.89 4.02 -7.83
CA VAL A 115 8.66 3.89 -8.62
C VAL A 115 9.02 4.09 -10.08
N GLU A 116 8.83 3.04 -10.87
CA GLU A 116 9.35 2.97 -12.24
C GLU A 116 10.87 3.27 -12.25
N ASP A 117 11.34 4.33 -12.87
CA ASP A 117 12.75 4.72 -12.91
C ASP A 117 13.11 5.85 -11.92
N THR A 118 12.13 6.31 -11.13
CA THR A 118 12.31 7.45 -10.21
C THR A 118 12.64 6.94 -8.80
N ILE A 119 13.68 7.51 -8.20
CA ILE A 119 14.12 7.23 -6.83
C ILE A 119 13.66 8.36 -5.90
N TYR A 120 13.14 7.98 -4.76
CA TYR A 120 12.72 8.87 -3.67
C TYR A 120 13.42 8.47 -2.38
N GLU A 121 14.11 9.42 -1.75
CA GLU A 121 14.66 9.27 -0.41
C GLU A 121 13.68 9.88 0.59
N ILE A 122 13.13 9.06 1.49
CA ILE A 122 12.08 9.47 2.40
C ILE A 122 12.62 9.38 3.83
N PRO A 123 12.99 10.51 4.44
CA PRO A 123 13.45 10.53 5.83
C PRO A 123 12.29 10.31 6.81
N ALA A 124 12.63 10.06 8.08
CA ALA A 124 11.67 9.98 9.18
C ALA A 124 10.72 11.19 9.18
N GLY A 125 9.41 10.94 9.35
CA GLY A 125 8.32 11.91 9.21
C GLY A 125 7.83 12.11 7.78
N GLY A 126 8.51 11.55 6.77
CA GLY A 126 8.13 11.63 5.36
C GLY A 126 7.04 10.63 4.99
N TRP A 127 6.27 10.98 3.96
CA TRP A 127 5.21 10.16 3.37
C TRP A 127 5.50 9.88 1.90
N HIS A 128 5.09 8.70 1.41
CA HIS A 128 5.20 8.35 0.00
C HIS A 128 4.02 7.50 -0.45
N PHE A 129 3.31 7.96 -1.48
CA PHE A 129 2.18 7.24 -2.08
C PHE A 129 2.63 6.42 -3.29
N ARG A 130 2.23 5.14 -3.32
CA ARG A 130 2.48 4.19 -4.42
C ARG A 130 1.13 3.73 -4.98
N PRO A 131 0.68 4.32 -6.11
CA PRO A 131 -0.59 3.93 -6.71
C PRO A 131 -0.49 2.56 -7.39
N ARG A 132 -1.62 1.87 -7.43
CA ARG A 132 -1.78 0.61 -8.19
C ARG A 132 -1.31 0.76 -9.63
N GLY A 133 -0.88 -0.34 -10.24
CA GLY A 133 -0.43 -0.38 -11.63
C GLY A 133 0.94 0.24 -11.89
N LYS A 134 1.60 0.83 -10.89
CA LYS A 134 2.96 1.37 -11.00
C LYS A 134 3.97 0.40 -10.40
N VAL A 135 4.96 -0.01 -11.20
CA VAL A 135 6.04 -0.88 -10.72
C VAL A 135 6.85 -0.12 -9.68
N HIS A 136 6.96 -0.72 -8.50
CA HIS A 136 7.69 -0.11 -7.39
C HIS A 136 8.40 -1.16 -6.53
N THR A 137 9.34 -0.68 -5.74
CA THR A 137 9.98 -1.40 -4.63
C THR A 137 10.50 -0.39 -3.63
N PHE A 138 10.88 -0.85 -2.46
CA PHE A 138 11.67 -0.06 -1.51
C PHE A 138 12.85 -0.87 -1.01
N PHE A 139 13.87 -0.17 -0.53
CA PHE A 139 15.06 -0.77 0.07
C PHE A 139 15.74 0.20 1.04
N ASN A 140 16.66 -0.31 1.79
CA ASN A 140 17.48 0.50 2.67
C ASN A 140 18.86 0.74 2.06
N ASN A 141 19.08 1.94 1.52
CA ASN A 141 20.38 2.33 0.96
C ASN A 141 21.32 2.97 2.00
N THR A 142 20.97 2.92 3.29
CA THR A 142 21.75 3.52 4.38
C THR A 142 22.47 2.46 5.21
N ASP A 143 23.39 2.90 6.08
CA ASP A 143 24.14 2.03 6.99
C ASP A 143 23.45 1.84 8.35
N LYS A 144 22.18 2.29 8.49
CA LYS A 144 21.37 2.14 9.69
C LYS A 144 20.02 1.51 9.32
N PRO A 145 19.37 0.76 10.20
CA PRO A 145 18.01 0.29 9.96
C PRO A 145 17.03 1.45 9.77
N PHE A 146 15.94 1.22 9.06
CA PHE A 146 14.79 2.11 9.07
C PHE A 146 13.51 1.36 9.42
N ARG A 147 12.52 2.09 9.91
CA ARG A 147 11.17 1.61 10.18
C ARG A 147 10.13 2.48 9.50
N GLY A 148 9.07 1.87 9.05
CA GLY A 148 7.94 2.57 8.48
C GLY A 148 6.63 1.87 8.76
N ILE A 149 5.54 2.53 8.41
CA ILE A 149 4.20 1.96 8.33
C ILE A 149 3.75 2.07 6.89
N ASP A 150 3.26 0.96 6.34
CA ASP A 150 2.50 0.96 5.10
C ASP A 150 1.02 0.80 5.41
N MET A 151 0.21 1.65 4.80
CA MET A 151 -1.23 1.55 4.76
C MET A 151 -1.65 0.98 3.40
N TYR A 152 -2.44 -0.07 3.43
CA TYR A 152 -2.94 -0.80 2.26
C TYR A 152 -4.43 -0.57 2.12
N PHE A 153 -4.86 -0.03 0.97
CA PHE A 153 -6.25 0.37 0.76
C PHE A 153 -7.01 -0.65 -0.11
N ASN A 154 -8.29 -0.85 0.23
CA ASN A 154 -9.24 -1.67 -0.54
C ASN A 154 -8.94 -3.17 -0.62
N GLN A 155 -8.02 -3.68 0.22
CA GLN A 155 -7.66 -5.10 0.25
C GLN A 155 -7.15 -5.49 1.65
N ASN A 156 -7.33 -6.78 2.03
CA ASN A 156 -6.76 -7.37 3.25
C ASN A 156 -5.30 -7.79 3.05
N PHE A 157 -4.45 -6.85 2.63
CA PHE A 157 -3.08 -7.17 2.24
C PHE A 157 -2.18 -7.53 3.43
N GLU A 158 -2.58 -7.19 4.66
CA GLU A 158 -1.93 -7.69 5.87
C GLU A 158 -1.87 -9.21 5.92
N ASP A 159 -2.88 -9.92 5.39
CA ASP A 159 -2.89 -11.39 5.34
C ASP A 159 -1.80 -11.96 4.43
N TYR A 160 -1.40 -11.22 3.37
CA TYR A 160 -0.26 -11.57 2.53
C TYR A 160 1.04 -11.59 3.34
N PHE A 161 1.28 -10.57 4.15
CA PHE A 161 2.48 -10.50 5.01
C PHE A 161 2.45 -11.52 6.14
N GLU A 162 1.31 -11.72 6.79
CA GLU A 162 1.16 -12.74 7.83
C GLU A 162 1.48 -14.14 7.29
N GLU A 163 1.06 -14.45 6.06
CA GLU A 163 1.38 -15.72 5.43
C GLU A 163 2.89 -15.87 5.18
N ILE A 164 3.55 -14.83 4.67
CA ILE A 164 4.99 -14.87 4.38
C ILE A 164 5.81 -14.89 5.66
N PHE A 165 5.63 -13.89 6.54
CA PHE A 165 6.54 -13.67 7.66
C PHE A 165 6.29 -14.60 8.84
N HIS A 166 5.04 -15.03 9.04
CA HIS A 166 4.67 -15.83 10.21
C HIS A 166 4.42 -17.32 9.90
N LYS A 167 4.42 -17.71 8.59
CA LYS A 167 4.26 -19.12 8.19
C LYS A 167 5.32 -19.60 7.22
N ILE A 168 5.45 -18.94 6.03
CA ILE A 168 6.36 -19.42 4.98
C ILE A 168 7.82 -19.29 5.44
N ILE A 169 8.26 -18.12 5.88
CA ILE A 169 9.65 -17.88 6.32
C ILE A 169 10.04 -18.80 7.49
N PRO A 170 9.24 -18.93 8.58
CA PRO A 170 9.55 -19.88 9.64
C PRO A 170 9.64 -21.34 9.18
N ALA A 171 8.77 -21.77 8.27
CA ALA A 171 8.83 -23.13 7.68
C ALA A 171 10.11 -23.32 6.85
N MET A 172 10.46 -22.33 6.01
CA MET A 172 11.72 -22.36 5.25
C MET A 172 12.94 -22.46 6.15
N GLN A 173 12.99 -21.68 7.24
CA GLN A 173 14.11 -21.71 8.20
C GLN A 173 14.22 -23.07 8.89
N LYS A 174 13.08 -23.64 9.33
CA LYS A 174 13.03 -24.96 9.98
C LYS A 174 13.53 -26.07 9.07
N ASP A 175 13.14 -26.04 7.79
CA ASP A 175 13.39 -27.11 6.83
C ASP A 175 14.61 -26.82 5.93
N ASN A 176 15.34 -25.72 6.21
CA ASN A 176 16.50 -25.23 5.45
C ASN A 176 16.20 -25.05 3.95
N LEU A 177 15.00 -24.53 3.64
CA LEU A 177 14.54 -24.23 2.28
C LEU A 177 14.83 -22.77 1.90
N THR A 178 14.75 -22.49 0.59
CA THR A 178 14.95 -21.15 0.01
C THR A 178 13.71 -20.74 -0.79
N MET A 179 13.61 -19.47 -1.19
CA MET A 179 12.54 -18.97 -2.06
C MET A 179 12.52 -19.64 -3.44
N SER A 180 13.65 -20.23 -3.89
CA SER A 180 13.75 -20.95 -5.16
C SER A 180 13.33 -22.42 -5.08
N ASP A 181 13.07 -22.94 -3.89
CA ASP A 181 12.56 -24.30 -3.75
C ASP A 181 11.18 -24.44 -4.41
N PRO A 182 10.93 -25.48 -5.21
CA PRO A 182 9.71 -25.58 -6.01
C PRO A 182 8.41 -25.49 -5.20
N ALA A 183 8.39 -26.05 -3.99
CA ALA A 183 7.22 -25.98 -3.12
C ALA A 183 6.97 -24.56 -2.61
N ILE A 184 8.02 -23.85 -2.24
CA ILE A 184 7.95 -22.45 -1.78
C ILE A 184 7.59 -21.53 -2.94
N ALA A 185 8.24 -21.67 -4.09
CA ALA A 185 7.94 -20.90 -5.30
C ALA A 185 6.46 -21.05 -5.72
N LYS A 186 5.90 -22.26 -5.64
CA LYS A 186 4.48 -22.51 -5.90
C LYS A 186 3.55 -21.82 -4.90
N GLN A 187 3.90 -21.83 -3.60
CA GLN A 187 3.13 -21.12 -2.57
C GLN A 187 3.16 -19.61 -2.80
N MET A 188 4.35 -19.07 -3.09
CA MET A 188 4.49 -17.63 -3.38
C MET A 188 3.71 -17.22 -4.63
N HIS A 189 3.75 -18.03 -5.69
CA HIS A 189 2.96 -17.76 -6.90
C HIS A 189 1.46 -17.72 -6.61
N ALA A 190 0.93 -18.72 -5.91
CA ALA A 190 -0.48 -18.76 -5.54
C ALA A 190 -0.87 -17.55 -4.65
N LEU A 191 0.03 -17.11 -3.77
CA LEU A 191 -0.17 -15.94 -2.92
C LEU A 191 -0.20 -14.64 -3.76
N HIS A 192 0.72 -14.50 -4.72
CA HIS A 192 0.73 -13.37 -5.65
C HIS A 192 -0.55 -13.30 -6.48
N GLU A 193 -1.01 -14.42 -7.04
CA GLU A 193 -2.27 -14.50 -7.79
C GLU A 193 -3.47 -14.09 -6.91
N LYS A 194 -3.55 -14.63 -5.70
CA LYS A 194 -4.63 -14.32 -4.74
C LYS A 194 -4.75 -12.84 -4.45
N PHE A 195 -3.63 -12.14 -4.33
CA PHE A 195 -3.58 -10.72 -3.95
C PHE A 195 -3.38 -9.78 -5.14
N GLY A 196 -3.36 -10.29 -6.37
CA GLY A 196 -3.20 -9.47 -7.58
C GLY A 196 -1.86 -8.73 -7.64
N LEU A 197 -0.80 -9.37 -7.11
CA LEU A 197 0.57 -8.85 -7.15
C LEU A 197 1.28 -9.40 -8.37
N VAL A 198 1.89 -8.53 -9.16
CA VAL A 198 2.69 -8.91 -10.34
C VAL A 198 4.14 -8.52 -10.09
N GLY A 199 5.00 -9.52 -9.92
CA GLY A 199 6.43 -9.36 -9.61
C GLY A 199 7.32 -9.33 -10.85
N PHE A 200 8.51 -8.71 -10.71
CA PHE A 200 9.57 -8.62 -11.70
C PHE A 200 10.91 -9.06 -11.07
N PRO A 201 11.07 -10.35 -10.76
CA PRO A 201 12.25 -10.86 -10.05
C PRO A 201 13.56 -10.60 -10.79
N GLU A 202 13.53 -10.53 -12.12
CA GLU A 202 14.70 -10.22 -12.95
C GLU A 202 15.27 -8.82 -12.72
N LYS A 203 14.44 -7.87 -12.23
CA LYS A 203 14.87 -6.50 -11.91
C LYS A 203 15.53 -6.38 -10.53
N ARG A 204 15.38 -7.39 -9.65
CA ARG A 204 15.91 -7.36 -8.28
C ARG A 204 17.42 -7.29 -8.24
N LYS A 205 18.10 -8.21 -8.94
CA LYS A 205 19.56 -8.29 -8.92
C LYS A 205 20.27 -7.04 -9.40
N PRO A 206 19.90 -6.41 -10.53
CA PRO A 206 20.49 -5.13 -10.96
C PRO A 206 20.39 -4.01 -9.92
N ILE A 207 19.27 -3.92 -9.19
CA ILE A 207 19.09 -2.93 -8.12
C ILE A 207 20.06 -3.23 -6.97
N MET A 208 20.11 -4.49 -6.52
CA MET A 208 21.01 -4.89 -5.43
C MET A 208 22.46 -4.59 -5.75
N GLU A 209 22.93 -4.89 -6.96
CA GLU A 209 24.30 -4.60 -7.41
C GLU A 209 24.56 -3.09 -7.47
N LYS A 210 23.63 -2.32 -8.02
CA LYS A 210 23.77 -0.86 -8.14
C LYS A 210 23.91 -0.15 -6.79
N TYR A 211 23.20 -0.60 -5.78
CA TYR A 211 23.14 0.06 -4.45
C TYR A 211 23.91 -0.69 -3.35
N GLY A 212 24.62 -1.78 -3.67
CA GLY A 212 25.36 -2.59 -2.71
C GLY A 212 24.46 -3.21 -1.64
N LEU A 213 23.29 -3.73 -2.06
CA LEU A 213 22.29 -4.32 -1.15
C LEU A 213 22.49 -5.84 -1.04
N TRP A 214 21.97 -6.41 0.05
CA TRP A 214 21.95 -7.86 0.31
C TRP A 214 20.54 -8.39 0.57
#